data_75883c31f9f8fe31f45df34dd542f3ca
#
_entry.id   75883c31f9f8fe31f45df34dd542f3ca
#
_cell.length_a   1.000
_cell.length_b   1.000
_cell.length_c   1.000
_cell.angle_alpha   90.00
_cell.angle_beta   90.00
_cell.angle_gamma   90.00
#
_symmetry.space_group_name_H-M   'P 1'
#
loop_
_entity.id
_entity.type
_entity.pdbx_description
1 polymer ?
#
loop_
_entity_poly.entity_id
_entity_poly.type
_entity_poly.pdbx_seq_one_letter_code
_entity_poly.pdbx_strand_id
1 'polypeptide(L)'
;MGVHQGVEASGGTWSFPLVQRHRLLGLAFGAMQSGRRGLGSDVAGSRPYHVGDDIDTIDWAASARLSSAVGRDEFVVRERFAEEAPRVVVVRDLSPGMGLFPDDLPWLSKPRAAAAAAELIALSGFAAQGLVGSLDTRCAPDSWQRPRGRAALVAAPPPPPAFDAPPEGLALALVELMRRSAELPSGSFVFVLSDFLHGPEADAWVPLVGRRLDVVPVVIQDAVWEQSFPDVGGTTVPVADPGTGRIGSLRLTKREAAARREENEARLVATLDGFARLGLDPVLLGTDDPDEVRSIFLTWAFEREAVAGQELRPWA
;
A
#
# COMPACT_ATOMS: atom_id res chain seq x y z
N MET A 1 -1.49 8.04 -45.00
CA MET A 1 -0.04 8.05 -44.72
C MET A 1 0.15 9.03 -43.55
N GLY A 2 0.05 8.58 -42.35
CA GLY A 2 0.20 9.37 -41.12
C GLY A 2 1.15 8.60 -40.22
N VAL A 3 2.30 9.18 -39.99
CA VAL A 3 3.44 8.62 -39.27
C VAL A 3 3.11 8.61 -37.78
N HIS A 4 2.97 7.42 -37.20
CA HIS A 4 3.06 7.25 -35.76
C HIS A 4 4.51 7.53 -35.34
N GLN A 5 4.75 8.73 -34.82
CA GLN A 5 5.96 9.00 -34.07
C GLN A 5 5.82 8.31 -32.71
N GLY A 6 6.67 7.31 -32.49
CA GLY A 6 6.83 6.67 -31.19
C GLY A 6 7.35 7.70 -30.19
N VAL A 7 6.65 7.84 -29.10
CA VAL A 7 7.14 8.52 -27.90
C VAL A 7 8.23 7.63 -27.32
N GLU A 8 9.48 8.00 -27.53
CA GLU A 8 10.61 7.44 -26.79
C GLU A 8 10.41 7.81 -25.31
N ALA A 9 10.07 6.82 -24.50
CA ALA A 9 10.00 6.95 -23.05
C ALA A 9 11.41 7.29 -22.54
N SER A 10 11.60 8.51 -22.11
CA SER A 10 12.70 8.91 -21.23
C SER A 10 12.68 7.97 -20.01
N GLY A 11 13.79 7.24 -19.78
CA GLY A 11 13.90 6.15 -18.82
C GLY A 11 13.86 6.56 -17.35
N GLY A 12 12.81 7.24 -16.92
CA GLY A 12 12.43 7.40 -15.53
C GLY A 12 11.57 6.21 -15.12
N THR A 13 12.04 5.43 -14.16
CA THR A 13 11.32 4.26 -13.64
C THR A 13 9.97 4.70 -13.11
N TRP A 14 8.85 4.24 -13.71
CA TRP A 14 7.48 4.45 -13.24
C TRP A 14 7.26 3.66 -11.95
N SER A 15 7.83 4.15 -10.85
CA SER A 15 7.74 3.52 -9.54
C SER A 15 8.01 4.55 -8.44
N PHE A 16 7.63 4.21 -7.22
CA PHE A 16 8.00 4.93 -6.01
C PHE A 16 8.70 3.97 -5.03
N PRO A 17 9.53 4.47 -4.10
CA PRO A 17 10.18 3.61 -3.12
C PRO A 17 9.16 3.04 -2.11
N LEU A 18 9.22 1.73 -1.87
CA LEU A 18 8.43 1.08 -0.83
C LEU A 18 9.11 1.31 0.52
N VAL A 19 8.65 2.29 1.28
CA VAL A 19 9.18 2.66 2.59
C VAL A 19 8.32 2.04 3.68
N GLN A 20 8.88 1.09 4.44
CA GLN A 20 8.17 0.49 5.58
C GLN A 20 8.03 1.50 6.72
N ARG A 21 6.84 1.55 7.33
CA ARG A 21 6.55 2.42 8.46
C ARG A 21 7.35 2.08 9.70
N HIS A 22 7.43 0.80 10.03
CA HIS A 22 8.22 0.33 11.16
C HIS A 22 9.46 -0.35 10.60
N ARG A 23 10.63 0.26 10.80
CA ARG A 23 11.86 -0.49 10.71
C ARG A 23 11.81 -1.57 11.78
N LEU A 24 11.49 -2.79 11.39
CA LEU A 24 11.80 -3.94 12.22
C LEU A 24 13.30 -3.84 12.45
N LEU A 25 13.74 -3.69 13.71
CA LEU A 25 15.16 -3.58 14.09
C LEU A 25 15.98 -4.56 13.25
N GLY A 26 16.79 -4.05 12.35
CA GLY A 26 17.65 -4.84 11.49
C GLY A 26 17.35 -4.82 9.99
N LEU A 27 16.43 -3.99 9.49
CA LEU A 27 16.14 -3.91 8.05
C LEU A 27 16.82 -2.69 7.42
N ALA A 28 17.87 -2.89 6.61
CA ALA A 28 18.44 -1.84 5.77
C ALA A 28 17.86 -1.91 4.35
N PHE A 29 17.73 -0.73 3.71
CA PHE A 29 17.17 -0.59 2.37
C PHE A 29 18.15 -0.98 1.27
N GLY A 30 17.62 -1.68 0.28
CA GLY A 30 18.35 -2.12 -0.90
C GLY A 30 17.81 -3.45 -1.43
N ALA A 31 17.60 -4.36 -0.56
CA ALA A 31 16.73 -5.51 -0.63
C ALA A 31 16.10 -5.60 0.75
N MET A 32 14.79 -5.78 0.88
CA MET A 32 14.13 -5.83 2.18
C MET A 32 14.68 -7.00 2.98
N GLN A 33 15.34 -6.70 4.10
CA GLN A 33 15.86 -7.72 4.96
C GLN A 33 14.76 -8.31 5.82
N SER A 34 14.61 -9.62 5.79
CA SER A 34 13.70 -10.31 6.69
C SER A 34 14.27 -10.34 8.10
N GLY A 35 13.40 -10.38 9.12
CA GLY A 35 13.83 -10.63 10.51
C GLY A 35 14.37 -12.07 10.73
N ARG A 36 14.55 -12.84 9.64
CA ARG A 36 15.19 -14.16 9.62
C ARG A 36 16.68 -14.01 9.33
N ARG A 37 17.48 -14.74 10.06
CA ARG A 37 18.92 -14.86 9.82
C ARG A 37 19.17 -15.66 8.55
N GLY A 38 20.01 -15.17 7.64
CA GLY A 38 20.30 -15.81 6.36
C GLY A 38 21.45 -15.16 5.59
N LEU A 39 21.54 -15.45 4.28
CA LEU A 39 22.65 -15.03 3.39
C LEU A 39 22.45 -13.60 2.83
N GLY A 40 22.12 -12.60 3.65
CA GLY A 40 22.00 -11.21 3.23
C GLY A 40 23.32 -10.41 3.30
N SER A 41 23.31 -9.19 2.75
CA SER A 41 24.48 -8.30 2.71
C SER A 41 24.80 -7.63 4.04
N ASP A 42 23.78 -7.39 4.89
CA ASP A 42 23.95 -6.63 6.12
C ASP A 42 24.10 -7.51 7.36
N VAL A 43 24.98 -7.08 8.26
CA VAL A 43 25.30 -7.81 9.48
C VAL A 43 24.20 -7.58 10.53
N ALA A 44 23.52 -8.66 10.91
CA ALA A 44 22.51 -8.66 11.97
C ALA A 44 23.12 -8.67 13.36
N GLY A 45 24.33 -9.22 13.48
CA GLY A 45 25.05 -9.38 14.73
C GLY A 45 26.26 -10.30 14.58
N SER A 46 26.85 -10.63 15.70
CA SER A 46 27.96 -11.60 15.77
C SER A 46 27.66 -12.59 16.89
N ARG A 47 27.94 -13.86 16.66
CA ARG A 47 27.85 -14.93 17.67
C ARG A 47 29.05 -15.84 17.63
N PRO A 48 29.31 -16.64 18.67
CA PRO A 48 30.31 -17.66 18.62
C PRO A 48 30.08 -18.69 17.50
N TYR A 49 31.14 -19.18 16.89
CA TYR A 49 31.10 -20.23 15.88
C TYR A 49 30.59 -21.54 16.49
N HIS A 50 29.76 -22.24 15.77
CA HIS A 50 29.35 -23.62 16.06
C HIS A 50 29.75 -24.55 14.93
N VAL A 51 30.07 -25.78 15.25
CA VAL A 51 30.42 -26.80 14.25
C VAL A 51 29.24 -26.98 13.28
N GLY A 52 29.52 -26.73 11.98
CA GLY A 52 28.50 -26.73 10.92
C GLY A 52 28.19 -25.35 10.33
N ASP A 53 28.75 -24.29 10.92
CA ASP A 53 28.65 -22.96 10.32
C ASP A 53 29.57 -22.85 9.10
N ASP A 54 29.14 -22.04 8.12
CA ASP A 54 29.92 -21.78 6.91
C ASP A 54 31.16 -20.92 7.23
N ILE A 55 32.30 -21.37 6.79
CA ILE A 55 33.61 -20.73 7.03
C ILE A 55 33.66 -19.31 6.44
N ASP A 56 32.92 -19.06 5.32
CA ASP A 56 32.85 -17.77 4.67
C ASP A 56 32.11 -16.72 5.51
N THR A 57 31.37 -17.15 6.53
CA THR A 57 30.65 -16.27 7.46
C THR A 57 31.49 -15.83 8.66
N ILE A 58 32.71 -16.35 8.83
CA ILE A 58 33.59 -16.02 9.95
C ILE A 58 34.08 -14.57 9.83
N ASP A 59 33.88 -13.79 10.90
CA ASP A 59 34.55 -12.50 11.08
C ASP A 59 35.96 -12.66 11.63
N TRP A 60 36.91 -12.78 10.74
CA TRP A 60 38.32 -12.99 11.13
C TRP A 60 38.85 -11.85 12.00
N ALA A 61 38.43 -10.60 11.77
CA ALA A 61 38.89 -9.45 12.56
C ALA A 61 38.29 -9.43 13.97
N ALA A 62 37.00 -9.78 14.12
CA ALA A 62 36.36 -9.93 15.42
C ALA A 62 36.91 -11.15 16.16
N SER A 63 37.13 -12.28 15.47
CA SER A 63 37.71 -13.51 16.02
C SER A 63 39.11 -13.27 16.57
N ALA A 64 39.97 -12.58 15.83
CA ALA A 64 41.33 -12.26 16.28
C ALA A 64 41.32 -11.36 17.53
N ARG A 65 40.44 -10.38 17.59
CA ARG A 65 40.29 -9.50 18.77
C ARG A 65 39.79 -10.29 20.00
N LEU A 66 38.80 -11.15 19.80
CA LEU A 66 38.24 -11.95 20.88
C LEU A 66 39.26 -12.99 21.38
N SER A 67 39.91 -13.70 20.47
CA SER A 67 40.98 -14.69 20.82
C SER A 67 42.10 -14.04 21.59
N SER A 68 42.55 -12.84 21.20
CA SER A 68 43.57 -12.07 21.93
C SER A 68 43.12 -11.65 23.32
N ALA A 69 41.83 -11.32 23.49
CA ALA A 69 41.27 -10.90 24.78
C ALA A 69 41.06 -12.08 25.75
N VAL A 70 40.68 -13.24 25.23
CA VAL A 70 40.34 -14.45 26.03
C VAL A 70 41.53 -15.40 26.20
N GLY A 71 42.59 -15.25 25.39
CA GLY A 71 43.79 -16.09 25.45
C GLY A 71 43.63 -17.51 24.89
N ARG A 72 42.58 -17.73 24.08
CA ARG A 72 42.34 -18.99 23.36
C ARG A 72 41.68 -18.70 22.03
N ASP A 73 41.75 -19.62 21.08
CA ASP A 73 41.11 -19.47 19.77
C ASP A 73 39.59 -19.49 19.88
N GLU A 74 38.98 -18.35 19.65
CA GLU A 74 37.54 -18.17 19.61
C GLU A 74 37.14 -17.58 18.24
N PHE A 75 36.29 -18.30 17.51
CA PHE A 75 35.80 -17.83 16.22
C PHE A 75 34.40 -17.17 16.37
N VAL A 76 34.21 -16.06 15.69
CA VAL A 76 32.99 -15.28 15.66
C VAL A 76 32.44 -15.32 14.25
N VAL A 77 31.17 -15.67 14.13
CA VAL A 77 30.45 -15.71 12.87
C VAL A 77 29.59 -14.45 12.75
N ARG A 78 29.63 -13.81 11.58
CA ARG A 78 28.70 -12.74 11.24
C ARG A 78 27.35 -13.35 10.95
N GLU A 79 26.37 -13.00 11.73
CA GLU A 79 24.99 -13.27 11.40
C GLU A 79 24.50 -12.18 10.44
N ARG A 80 24.01 -12.58 9.30
CA ARG A 80 23.41 -11.68 8.32
C ARG A 80 21.91 -11.85 8.33
N PHE A 81 21.17 -10.77 8.00
CA PHE A 81 19.75 -10.89 7.73
C PHE A 81 19.55 -11.59 6.39
N ALA A 82 18.54 -12.44 6.29
CA ALA A 82 18.13 -12.97 5.00
C ALA A 82 17.48 -11.85 4.18
N GLU A 83 17.89 -11.65 2.94
CA GLU A 83 17.19 -10.79 2.00
C GLU A 83 15.92 -11.51 1.57
N GLU A 84 14.77 -11.03 2.02
CA GLU A 84 13.48 -11.51 1.56
C GLU A 84 12.88 -10.50 0.57
N ALA A 85 12.44 -11.00 -0.58
CA ALA A 85 11.73 -10.17 -1.55
C ALA A 85 10.47 -9.55 -0.91
N PRO A 86 10.25 -8.23 -1.01
CA PRO A 86 9.07 -7.60 -0.43
C PRO A 86 7.80 -8.21 -1.00
N ARG A 87 6.81 -8.45 -0.14
CA ARG A 87 5.49 -8.88 -0.59
C ARG A 87 4.54 -7.71 -0.55
N VAL A 88 3.87 -7.50 -1.65
CA VAL A 88 2.92 -6.41 -1.86
C VAL A 88 1.58 -7.03 -2.24
N VAL A 89 0.53 -6.66 -1.55
CA VAL A 89 -0.85 -7.03 -1.91
C VAL A 89 -1.66 -5.77 -2.15
N VAL A 90 -2.35 -5.74 -3.29
CA VAL A 90 -3.31 -4.69 -3.62
C VAL A 90 -4.71 -5.22 -3.37
N VAL A 91 -5.39 -4.67 -2.38
CA VAL A 91 -6.81 -4.91 -2.13
C VAL A 91 -7.62 -3.89 -2.91
N ARG A 92 -8.50 -4.35 -3.79
CA ARG A 92 -9.34 -3.48 -4.61
C ARG A 92 -10.78 -3.54 -4.12
N ASP A 93 -11.29 -2.41 -3.72
CA ASP A 93 -12.71 -2.26 -3.46
C ASP A 93 -13.48 -2.24 -4.79
N LEU A 94 -14.39 -3.17 -4.95
CA LEU A 94 -15.28 -3.30 -6.11
C LEU A 94 -16.73 -3.05 -5.71
N SER A 95 -16.96 -2.26 -4.65
CA SER A 95 -18.30 -1.78 -4.31
C SER A 95 -18.89 -0.93 -5.44
N PRO A 96 -20.22 -0.86 -5.58
CA PRO A 96 -20.86 -0.05 -6.61
C PRO A 96 -20.42 1.41 -6.59
N GLY A 97 -20.12 1.97 -5.41
CA GLY A 97 -19.61 3.34 -5.26
C GLY A 97 -18.30 3.61 -5.97
N MET A 98 -17.40 2.60 -6.01
CA MET A 98 -16.13 2.68 -6.74
C MET A 98 -16.30 2.63 -8.27
N GLY A 99 -17.44 2.18 -8.77
CA GLY A 99 -17.77 2.18 -10.20
C GLY A 99 -18.45 3.47 -10.69
N LEU A 100 -18.78 4.39 -9.79
CA LEU A 100 -19.46 5.62 -10.13
C LEU A 100 -18.49 6.67 -10.65
N PHE A 101 -18.76 7.16 -11.86
CA PHE A 101 -18.14 8.36 -12.42
C PHE A 101 -19.06 8.89 -13.52
N PRO A 102 -19.22 10.20 -13.63
CA PRO A 102 -19.94 10.79 -14.75
C PRO A 102 -19.02 10.91 -15.95
N ASP A 103 -19.31 10.17 -17.01
CA ASP A 103 -18.49 10.10 -18.22
C ASP A 103 -18.32 11.48 -18.92
N ASP A 104 -19.30 12.36 -18.77
CA ASP A 104 -19.35 13.65 -19.47
C ASP A 104 -18.76 14.83 -18.66
N LEU A 105 -18.26 14.59 -17.46
CA LEU A 105 -17.79 15.64 -16.56
C LEU A 105 -16.31 15.46 -16.19
N PRO A 106 -15.55 16.55 -16.01
CA PRO A 106 -14.13 16.51 -15.70
C PRO A 106 -13.90 16.14 -14.21
N TRP A 107 -14.54 15.09 -13.73
CA TRP A 107 -14.47 14.63 -12.36
C TRP A 107 -13.64 13.36 -12.28
N LEU A 108 -13.28 12.99 -11.04
CA LEU A 108 -12.51 11.81 -10.78
C LEU A 108 -13.20 10.54 -11.29
N SER A 109 -12.57 9.83 -12.21
CA SER A 109 -12.93 8.46 -12.51
C SER A 109 -12.29 7.53 -11.47
N LYS A 110 -13.06 7.15 -10.42
CA LYS A 110 -12.57 6.22 -9.40
C LYS A 110 -12.00 4.91 -9.97
N PRO A 111 -12.64 4.25 -10.98
CA PRO A 111 -12.08 3.09 -11.63
C PRO A 111 -10.70 3.34 -12.26
N ARG A 112 -10.50 4.49 -12.92
CA ARG A 112 -9.20 4.84 -13.52
C ARG A 112 -8.17 5.17 -12.46
N ALA A 113 -8.53 5.93 -11.42
CA ALA A 113 -7.65 6.24 -10.30
C ALA A 113 -7.19 4.96 -9.57
N ALA A 114 -8.13 4.04 -9.30
CA ALA A 114 -7.83 2.75 -8.69
C ALA A 114 -6.92 1.88 -9.58
N ALA A 115 -7.15 1.89 -10.91
CA ALA A 115 -6.31 1.16 -11.86
C ALA A 115 -4.89 1.75 -11.91
N ALA A 116 -4.75 3.08 -12.03
CA ALA A 116 -3.45 3.77 -12.05
C ALA A 116 -2.67 3.54 -10.75
N ALA A 117 -3.33 3.65 -9.59
CA ALA A 117 -2.71 3.35 -8.31
C ALA A 117 -2.26 1.89 -8.20
N ALA A 118 -3.12 0.94 -8.59
CA ALA A 118 -2.80 -0.50 -8.54
C ALA A 118 -1.61 -0.85 -9.45
N GLU A 119 -1.57 -0.29 -10.66
CA GLU A 119 -0.45 -0.48 -11.59
C GLU A 119 0.85 0.11 -11.02
N LEU A 120 0.81 1.35 -10.53
CA LEU A 120 1.98 2.01 -9.94
C LEU A 120 2.52 1.23 -8.73
N ILE A 121 1.65 0.76 -7.84
CA ILE A 121 2.02 -0.08 -6.69
C ILE A 121 2.67 -1.38 -7.16
N ALA A 122 2.09 -2.04 -8.16
CA ALA A 122 2.64 -3.28 -8.71
C ALA A 122 4.02 -3.05 -9.34
N LEU A 123 4.19 -1.99 -10.14
CA LEU A 123 5.48 -1.62 -10.73
C LEU A 123 6.52 -1.31 -9.66
N SER A 124 6.14 -0.63 -8.58
CA SER A 124 7.01 -0.33 -7.44
C SER A 124 7.42 -1.60 -6.69
N GLY A 125 6.48 -2.55 -6.51
CA GLY A 125 6.78 -3.86 -5.96
C GLY A 125 7.81 -4.63 -6.80
N PHE A 126 7.65 -4.63 -8.11
CA PHE A 126 8.60 -5.29 -9.02
C PHE A 126 9.94 -4.56 -9.14
N ALA A 127 9.96 -3.23 -9.07
CA ALA A 127 11.20 -2.45 -9.05
C ALA A 127 12.04 -2.77 -7.80
N ALA A 128 11.38 -3.07 -6.69
CA ALA A 128 12.00 -3.58 -5.46
C ALA A 128 12.28 -5.09 -5.48
N GLN A 129 12.22 -5.75 -6.65
CA GLN A 129 12.38 -7.20 -6.81
C GLN A 129 11.38 -8.03 -5.97
N GLY A 130 10.25 -7.44 -5.64
CA GLY A 130 9.22 -8.01 -4.80
C GLY A 130 8.25 -8.95 -5.52
N LEU A 131 7.39 -9.55 -4.73
CA LEU A 131 6.27 -10.36 -5.17
C LEU A 131 4.97 -9.56 -4.99
N VAL A 132 4.16 -9.50 -6.06
CA VAL A 132 2.91 -8.73 -6.06
C VAL A 132 1.73 -9.68 -6.18
N GLY A 133 0.74 -9.48 -5.33
CA GLY A 133 -0.54 -10.19 -5.33
C GLY A 133 -1.72 -9.22 -5.26
N SER A 134 -2.92 -9.73 -5.36
CA SER A 134 -4.14 -8.93 -5.26
C SER A 134 -5.27 -9.69 -4.59
N LEU A 135 -6.19 -8.90 -4.03
CA LEU A 135 -7.47 -9.37 -3.49
C LEU A 135 -8.55 -8.39 -3.91
N ASP A 136 -9.71 -8.86 -4.28
CA ASP A 136 -10.86 -7.97 -4.48
C ASP A 136 -11.98 -8.24 -3.45
N THR A 137 -12.84 -7.26 -3.24
CA THR A 137 -13.86 -7.26 -2.19
C THR A 137 -15.09 -8.11 -2.50
N ARG A 138 -15.17 -8.74 -3.66
CA ARG A 138 -16.21 -9.74 -3.95
C ARG A 138 -16.01 -11.01 -3.15
N CYS A 139 -14.76 -11.26 -2.70
CA CYS A 139 -14.39 -12.44 -1.93
C CYS A 139 -14.79 -13.77 -2.60
N ALA A 140 -14.84 -13.79 -3.93
CA ALA A 140 -15.04 -14.97 -4.73
C ALA A 140 -13.79 -15.90 -4.67
N PRO A 141 -13.89 -17.19 -5.04
CA PRO A 141 -12.74 -18.10 -4.98
C PRO A 141 -11.52 -17.66 -5.78
N ASP A 142 -11.72 -16.88 -6.83
CA ASP A 142 -10.69 -16.32 -7.72
C ASP A 142 -10.25 -14.89 -7.34
N SER A 143 -10.87 -14.28 -6.33
CA SER A 143 -10.52 -12.94 -5.86
C SER A 143 -9.11 -12.85 -5.29
N TRP A 144 -8.59 -13.90 -4.68
CA TRP A 144 -7.23 -13.96 -4.16
C TRP A 144 -6.23 -14.40 -5.21
N GLN A 145 -5.28 -13.53 -5.51
CA GLN A 145 -4.09 -13.85 -6.28
C GLN A 145 -2.86 -13.72 -5.39
N ARG A 146 -2.23 -14.87 -5.09
CA ARG A 146 -1.04 -14.91 -4.24
C ARG A 146 0.07 -14.03 -4.82
N PRO A 147 0.92 -13.43 -3.97
CA PRO A 147 2.08 -12.68 -4.43
C PRO A 147 3.01 -13.51 -5.31
N ARG A 148 3.32 -12.99 -6.52
CA ARG A 148 4.18 -13.62 -7.54
C ARG A 148 5.14 -12.59 -8.13
N GLY A 149 6.26 -13.05 -8.69
CA GLY A 149 7.20 -12.22 -9.42
C GLY A 149 6.64 -11.78 -10.78
N ARG A 150 7.24 -10.75 -11.36
CA ARG A 150 6.82 -10.13 -12.63
C ARG A 150 6.64 -11.12 -13.78
N ALA A 151 7.53 -12.11 -13.89
CA ALA A 151 7.46 -13.13 -14.96
C ALA A 151 6.17 -13.98 -14.94
N ALA A 152 5.51 -14.10 -13.79
CA ALA A 152 4.28 -14.88 -13.66
C ALA A 152 3.00 -14.08 -14.02
N LEU A 153 3.12 -12.76 -14.23
CA LEU A 153 2.00 -11.84 -14.54
C LEU A 153 1.83 -11.54 -16.04
N VAL A 154 2.60 -12.20 -16.91
CA VAL A 154 2.56 -12.01 -18.38
C VAL A 154 1.29 -12.61 -19.02
N ALA A 155 0.30 -13.04 -18.24
CA ALA A 155 -1.01 -13.44 -18.76
C ALA A 155 -1.81 -12.20 -19.23
N ALA A 156 -2.73 -12.42 -20.17
CA ALA A 156 -3.59 -11.39 -20.74
C ALA A 156 -4.23 -10.50 -19.64
N PRO A 157 -4.36 -9.19 -19.89
CA PRO A 157 -4.98 -8.30 -18.90
C PRO A 157 -6.37 -8.85 -18.54
N PRO A 158 -6.69 -8.91 -17.23
CA PRO A 158 -8.01 -9.37 -16.81
C PRO A 158 -9.09 -8.44 -17.41
N PRO A 159 -10.31 -8.93 -17.66
CA PRO A 159 -11.41 -8.08 -18.06
C PRO A 159 -11.63 -6.98 -17.00
N PRO A 160 -12.19 -5.82 -17.40
CA PRO A 160 -12.51 -4.76 -16.44
C PRO A 160 -13.39 -5.35 -15.32
N PRO A 161 -13.11 -5.03 -14.06
CA PRO A 161 -13.84 -5.59 -12.94
C PRO A 161 -15.30 -5.11 -12.94
N ALA A 162 -16.23 -5.98 -12.58
CA ALA A 162 -17.56 -5.56 -12.21
C ALA A 162 -17.53 -4.92 -10.80
N PHE A 163 -18.26 -3.83 -10.63
CA PHE A 163 -18.40 -3.14 -9.33
C PHE A 163 -19.71 -3.58 -8.67
N ASP A 164 -19.70 -4.80 -8.16
CA ASP A 164 -20.88 -5.49 -7.61
C ASP A 164 -20.57 -6.17 -6.26
N ALA A 165 -19.49 -5.80 -5.61
CA ALA A 165 -19.14 -6.32 -4.30
C ALA A 165 -20.20 -5.95 -3.24
N PRO A 166 -20.46 -6.83 -2.28
CA PRO A 166 -21.43 -6.57 -1.21
C PRO A 166 -20.93 -5.42 -0.29
N PRO A 167 -21.83 -4.75 0.43
CA PRO A 167 -21.47 -3.64 1.32
C PRO A 167 -20.41 -3.99 2.37
N GLU A 168 -20.43 -5.23 2.87
CA GLU A 168 -19.44 -5.76 3.82
C GLU A 168 -18.17 -6.29 3.15
N GLY A 169 -18.05 -6.21 1.83
CA GLY A 169 -16.98 -6.80 1.04
C GLY A 169 -15.58 -6.40 1.50
N LEU A 170 -15.39 -5.13 1.86
CA LEU A 170 -14.09 -4.66 2.34
C LEU A 170 -13.73 -5.29 3.70
N ALA A 171 -14.67 -5.37 4.63
CA ALA A 171 -14.44 -6.03 5.92
C ALA A 171 -14.11 -7.53 5.73
N LEU A 172 -14.83 -8.22 4.83
CA LEU A 172 -14.56 -9.62 4.49
C LEU A 172 -13.18 -9.80 3.85
N ALA A 173 -12.76 -8.88 3.00
CA ALA A 173 -11.42 -8.90 2.40
C ALA A 173 -10.32 -8.78 3.46
N LEU A 174 -10.47 -7.90 4.47
CA LEU A 174 -9.52 -7.80 5.58
C LEU A 174 -9.46 -9.11 6.40
N VAL A 175 -10.58 -9.76 6.63
CA VAL A 175 -10.63 -11.10 7.28
C VAL A 175 -9.92 -12.14 6.42
N GLU A 176 -10.13 -12.13 5.10
CA GLU A 176 -9.47 -13.07 4.18
C GLU A 176 -7.95 -12.88 4.18
N LEU A 177 -7.43 -11.65 4.23
CA LEU A 177 -5.99 -11.38 4.38
C LEU A 177 -5.42 -12.04 5.65
N MET A 178 -6.17 -12.03 6.74
CA MET A 178 -5.76 -12.69 7.98
C MET A 178 -5.67 -14.21 7.82
N ARG A 179 -6.58 -14.83 7.05
CA ARG A 179 -6.52 -16.26 6.72
C ARG A 179 -5.30 -16.61 5.85
N ARG A 180 -4.83 -15.67 5.00
CA ARG A 180 -3.66 -15.82 4.14
C ARG A 180 -2.34 -15.46 4.82
N SER A 181 -2.34 -15.32 6.12
CA SER A 181 -1.18 -14.88 6.90
C SER A 181 0.09 -15.72 6.73
N ALA A 182 -0.02 -17.00 6.37
CA ALA A 182 1.13 -17.84 6.05
C ALA A 182 1.83 -17.41 4.75
N GLU A 183 1.10 -16.76 3.84
CA GLU A 183 1.61 -16.23 2.57
C GLU A 183 2.12 -14.78 2.71
N LEU A 184 1.82 -14.11 3.84
CA LEU A 184 2.14 -12.70 4.11
C LEU A 184 2.98 -12.59 5.39
N PRO A 185 4.30 -12.64 5.30
CA PRO A 185 5.18 -12.43 6.45
C PRO A 185 5.04 -11.01 7.00
N SER A 186 5.49 -10.82 8.23
CA SER A 186 5.59 -9.50 8.85
C SER A 186 6.36 -8.53 7.95
N GLY A 187 5.88 -7.30 7.82
CA GLY A 187 6.45 -6.31 6.90
C GLY A 187 5.93 -6.39 5.46
N SER A 188 5.03 -7.33 5.13
CA SER A 188 4.34 -7.29 3.83
C SER A 188 3.50 -6.03 3.71
N PHE A 189 3.55 -5.37 2.55
CA PHE A 189 2.71 -4.22 2.24
C PHE A 189 1.31 -4.67 1.83
N VAL A 190 0.31 -4.00 2.35
CA VAL A 190 -1.10 -4.18 1.97
C VAL A 190 -1.70 -2.82 1.64
N PHE A 191 -1.80 -2.51 0.35
CA PHE A 191 -2.46 -1.30 -0.12
C PHE A 191 -3.95 -1.58 -0.31
N VAL A 192 -4.81 -0.82 0.36
CA VAL A 192 -6.27 -0.99 0.32
C VAL A 192 -6.89 0.20 -0.41
N LEU A 193 -7.32 -0.02 -1.65
CA LEU A 193 -7.87 0.99 -2.56
C LEU A 193 -9.39 1.03 -2.41
N SER A 194 -9.93 2.10 -1.84
CA SER A 194 -11.37 2.31 -1.63
C SER A 194 -11.69 3.80 -1.50
N ASP A 195 -12.94 4.18 -1.68
CA ASP A 195 -13.40 5.53 -1.32
C ASP A 195 -13.65 5.69 0.18
N PHE A 196 -13.75 4.59 0.92
CA PHE A 196 -14.04 4.55 2.35
C PHE A 196 -15.29 5.35 2.78
N LEU A 197 -16.22 5.60 1.85
CA LEU A 197 -17.50 6.22 2.18
C LEU A 197 -18.35 5.30 3.07
N HIS A 198 -18.17 4.00 2.89
CA HIS A 198 -18.74 2.92 3.70
C HIS A 198 -17.62 1.94 4.12
N GLY A 199 -16.62 2.46 4.82
CA GLY A 199 -15.47 1.66 5.27
C GLY A 199 -15.80 0.76 6.47
N PRO A 200 -14.99 -0.28 6.70
CA PRO A 200 -15.10 -1.09 7.89
C PRO A 200 -14.72 -0.30 9.14
N GLU A 201 -15.28 -0.69 10.28
CA GLU A 201 -14.93 -0.12 11.57
C GLU A 201 -13.46 -0.36 11.95
N ALA A 202 -12.96 0.41 12.91
CA ALA A 202 -11.57 0.36 13.35
C ALA A 202 -11.12 -1.05 13.76
N ASP A 203 -11.99 -1.83 14.38
CA ASP A 203 -11.70 -3.18 14.85
C ASP A 203 -11.33 -4.16 13.72
N ALA A 204 -11.78 -3.93 12.50
CA ALA A 204 -11.42 -4.76 11.37
C ALA A 204 -9.94 -4.63 10.95
N TRP A 205 -9.29 -3.51 11.27
CA TRP A 205 -7.90 -3.22 10.93
C TRP A 205 -6.91 -3.71 11.98
N VAL A 206 -7.32 -3.75 13.25
CA VAL A 206 -6.46 -4.10 14.39
C VAL A 206 -5.71 -5.43 14.21
N PRO A 207 -6.33 -6.53 13.71
CA PRO A 207 -5.62 -7.78 13.50
C PRO A 207 -4.47 -7.69 12.49
N LEU A 208 -4.62 -6.88 11.42
CA LEU A 208 -3.61 -6.69 10.39
C LEU A 208 -2.41 -5.93 10.95
N VAL A 209 -2.68 -4.84 11.69
CA VAL A 209 -1.65 -4.05 12.39
C VAL A 209 -0.93 -4.91 13.43
N GLY A 210 -1.66 -5.70 14.22
CA GLY A 210 -1.11 -6.60 15.23
C GLY A 210 -0.17 -7.67 14.64
N ARG A 211 -0.35 -8.03 13.38
CA ARG A 211 0.56 -8.92 12.63
C ARG A 211 1.76 -8.21 12.01
N ARG A 212 1.91 -6.91 12.23
CA ARG A 212 2.95 -6.06 11.65
C ARG A 212 2.94 -6.09 10.11
N LEU A 213 1.76 -6.19 9.50
CA LEU A 213 1.58 -5.88 8.10
C LEU A 213 1.66 -4.35 7.94
N ASP A 214 2.31 -3.89 6.89
CA ASP A 214 2.35 -2.47 6.55
C ASP A 214 1.12 -2.12 5.72
N VAL A 215 0.04 -1.80 6.41
CA VAL A 215 -1.25 -1.51 5.79
C VAL A 215 -1.32 -0.04 5.41
N VAL A 216 -1.61 0.23 4.13
CA VAL A 216 -1.70 1.57 3.55
C VAL A 216 -3.08 1.77 2.96
N PRO A 217 -3.98 2.49 3.63
CA PRO A 217 -5.25 2.90 3.04
C PRO A 217 -4.99 3.89 1.89
N VAL A 218 -5.56 3.63 0.71
CA VAL A 218 -5.55 4.54 -0.44
C VAL A 218 -6.97 5.05 -0.62
N VAL A 219 -7.21 6.26 -0.14
CA VAL A 219 -8.53 6.92 -0.12
C VAL A 219 -8.76 7.57 -1.48
N ILE A 220 -9.70 7.07 -2.26
CA ILE A 220 -9.99 7.53 -3.62
C ILE A 220 -11.34 8.25 -3.60
N GLN A 221 -11.31 9.59 -3.53
CA GLN A 221 -12.51 10.42 -3.43
C GLN A 221 -12.40 11.65 -4.33
N ASP A 222 -13.49 11.96 -5.03
CA ASP A 222 -13.58 13.20 -5.80
C ASP A 222 -13.45 14.43 -4.89
N ALA A 223 -12.50 15.32 -5.23
CA ALA A 223 -12.18 16.49 -4.41
C ALA A 223 -13.35 17.46 -4.26
N VAL A 224 -14.24 17.52 -5.26
CA VAL A 224 -15.36 18.48 -5.30
C VAL A 224 -16.62 17.90 -4.69
N TRP A 225 -16.92 16.61 -4.96
CA TRP A 225 -18.21 15.99 -4.63
C TRP A 225 -18.20 15.09 -3.41
N GLU A 226 -17.05 14.57 -3.03
CA GLU A 226 -16.93 13.61 -1.94
C GLU A 226 -16.06 14.12 -0.79
N GLN A 227 -14.93 14.80 -1.09
CA GLN A 227 -14.12 15.43 -0.04
C GLN A 227 -14.75 16.74 0.48
N SER A 228 -15.53 17.41 -0.37
CA SER A 228 -16.28 18.63 -0.07
C SER A 228 -17.67 18.56 -0.71
N PHE A 229 -18.27 19.68 -1.03
CA PHE A 229 -19.48 19.76 -1.86
C PHE A 229 -19.59 21.14 -2.52
N PRO A 230 -19.90 21.23 -3.83
CA PRO A 230 -19.96 22.52 -4.53
C PRO A 230 -21.18 23.36 -4.11
N ASP A 231 -21.10 24.69 -4.31
CA ASP A 231 -22.23 25.59 -4.07
C ASP A 231 -23.21 25.52 -5.24
N VAL A 232 -24.02 24.49 -5.27
CA VAL A 232 -25.03 24.20 -6.31
C VAL A 232 -26.44 24.47 -5.82
N GLY A 233 -26.59 25.36 -4.83
CA GLY A 233 -27.91 25.71 -4.25
C GLY A 233 -28.91 26.22 -5.27
N GLY A 234 -30.10 25.63 -5.33
CA GLY A 234 -31.16 25.92 -6.30
C GLY A 234 -31.07 25.12 -7.62
N THR A 235 -30.02 24.37 -7.83
CA THR A 235 -29.79 23.52 -9.01
C THR A 235 -30.19 22.06 -8.71
N THR A 236 -30.64 21.35 -9.74
CA THR A 236 -30.82 19.89 -9.65
C THR A 236 -29.54 19.20 -10.03
N VAL A 237 -28.98 18.38 -9.13
CA VAL A 237 -27.75 17.62 -9.34
C VAL A 237 -28.05 16.13 -9.40
N PRO A 238 -27.39 15.37 -10.28
CA PRO A 238 -27.45 13.94 -10.22
C PRO A 238 -26.68 13.48 -8.97
N VAL A 239 -27.23 12.53 -8.24
CA VAL A 239 -26.60 11.90 -7.06
C VAL A 239 -26.67 10.41 -7.23
N ALA A 240 -25.64 9.74 -6.78
CA ALA A 240 -25.60 8.29 -6.77
C ALA A 240 -25.49 7.80 -5.32
N ASP A 241 -26.21 6.73 -5.03
CA ASP A 241 -26.05 6.01 -3.77
C ASP A 241 -24.79 5.15 -3.85
N PRO A 242 -23.76 5.42 -3.05
CA PRO A 242 -22.49 4.70 -3.12
C PRO A 242 -22.60 3.21 -2.71
N GLY A 243 -23.65 2.82 -1.98
CA GLY A 243 -23.86 1.43 -1.58
C GLY A 243 -24.55 0.59 -2.66
N THR A 244 -25.43 1.20 -3.47
CA THR A 244 -26.25 0.50 -4.46
C THR A 244 -25.97 0.86 -5.90
N GLY A 245 -25.21 1.92 -6.15
CA GLY A 245 -24.96 2.48 -7.49
C GLY A 245 -26.18 3.13 -8.15
N ARG A 246 -27.32 3.29 -7.44
CA ARG A 246 -28.55 3.87 -8.01
C ARG A 246 -28.38 5.37 -8.19
N ILE A 247 -28.66 5.84 -9.39
CA ILE A 247 -28.62 7.26 -9.73
C ILE A 247 -30.00 7.87 -9.54
N GLY A 248 -30.06 9.00 -8.85
CA GLY A 248 -31.26 9.83 -8.67
C GLY A 248 -30.98 11.30 -9.01
N SER A 249 -31.98 12.14 -8.88
CA SER A 249 -31.83 13.60 -9.01
C SER A 249 -32.23 14.26 -7.70
N LEU A 250 -31.36 15.16 -7.21
CA LEU A 250 -31.60 15.89 -5.98
C LEU A 250 -31.55 17.40 -6.25
N ARG A 251 -32.55 18.14 -5.77
CA ARG A 251 -32.53 19.60 -5.79
C ARG A 251 -32.26 20.10 -4.39
N LEU A 252 -31.11 20.74 -4.21
CA LEU A 252 -30.67 21.26 -2.93
C LEU A 252 -30.91 22.79 -2.86
N THR A 253 -31.30 23.25 -1.69
CA THR A 253 -31.19 24.66 -1.32
C THR A 253 -29.76 25.02 -1.01
N LYS A 254 -29.40 26.32 -0.98
CA LYS A 254 -28.07 26.77 -0.57
C LYS A 254 -27.67 26.27 0.82
N ARG A 255 -28.64 26.22 1.74
CA ARG A 255 -28.38 25.71 3.13
C ARG A 255 -28.09 24.21 3.12
N GLU A 256 -28.80 23.43 2.34
CA GLU A 256 -28.57 21.99 2.22
C GLU A 256 -27.23 21.68 1.53
N ALA A 257 -26.86 22.45 0.51
CA ALA A 257 -25.56 22.32 -0.13
C ALA A 257 -24.39 22.63 0.86
N ALA A 258 -24.57 23.70 1.67
CA ALA A 258 -23.59 24.03 2.70
C ALA A 258 -23.51 22.96 3.79
N ALA A 259 -24.63 22.43 4.26
CA ALA A 259 -24.67 21.34 5.24
C ALA A 259 -24.01 20.05 4.69
N ARG A 260 -24.24 19.73 3.41
CA ARG A 260 -23.59 18.58 2.76
C ARG A 260 -22.07 18.76 2.67
N ARG A 261 -21.61 19.99 2.40
CA ARG A 261 -20.17 20.30 2.42
C ARG A 261 -19.57 20.05 3.78
N GLU A 262 -20.15 20.60 4.84
CA GLU A 262 -19.71 20.36 6.22
C GLU A 262 -19.67 18.87 6.56
N GLU A 263 -20.70 18.12 6.18
CA GLU A 263 -20.80 16.68 6.41
C GLU A 263 -19.68 15.91 5.70
N ASN A 264 -19.42 16.23 4.42
CA ASN A 264 -18.37 15.57 3.63
C ASN A 264 -16.98 15.86 4.20
N GLU A 265 -16.66 17.13 4.48
CA GLU A 265 -15.40 17.56 5.06
C GLU A 265 -15.17 16.93 6.44
N ALA A 266 -16.19 16.90 7.29
CA ALA A 266 -16.11 16.25 8.61
C ALA A 266 -15.90 14.73 8.48
N ARG A 267 -16.57 14.08 7.51
CA ARG A 267 -16.41 12.65 7.24
C ARG A 267 -14.99 12.32 6.78
N LEU A 268 -14.43 13.11 5.85
CA LEU A 268 -13.05 12.91 5.39
C LEU A 268 -12.06 13.02 6.54
N VAL A 269 -12.18 14.10 7.33
CA VAL A 269 -11.32 14.29 8.52
C VAL A 269 -11.45 13.11 9.48
N ALA A 270 -12.67 12.68 9.80
CA ALA A 270 -12.90 11.55 10.70
C ALA A 270 -12.30 10.24 10.17
N THR A 271 -12.35 10.01 8.85
CA THR A 271 -11.75 8.84 8.19
C THR A 271 -10.23 8.86 8.31
N LEU A 272 -9.58 9.99 7.98
CA LEU A 272 -8.13 10.15 8.07
C LEU A 272 -7.64 10.06 9.52
N ASP A 273 -8.31 10.71 10.44
CA ASP A 273 -8.03 10.62 11.89
C ASP A 273 -8.22 9.19 12.42
N GLY A 274 -9.21 8.47 11.90
CA GLY A 274 -9.42 7.07 12.21
C GLY A 274 -8.21 6.22 11.84
N PHE A 275 -7.68 6.39 10.65
CA PHE A 275 -6.45 5.71 10.20
C PHE A 275 -5.24 6.14 11.03
N ALA A 276 -5.08 7.43 11.30
CA ALA A 276 -3.96 7.93 12.11
C ALA A 276 -3.96 7.34 13.53
N ARG A 277 -5.13 7.20 14.18
CA ARG A 277 -5.26 6.55 15.50
C ARG A 277 -4.87 5.07 15.49
N LEU A 278 -5.08 4.38 14.37
CA LEU A 278 -4.63 3.00 14.17
C LEU A 278 -3.15 2.92 13.80
N GLY A 279 -2.53 4.07 13.65
CA GLY A 279 -1.18 4.17 13.22
C GLY A 279 -0.99 3.83 11.73
N LEU A 280 -1.96 4.08 10.88
CA LEU A 280 -1.87 3.93 9.43
C LEU A 280 -1.62 5.30 8.79
N ASP A 281 -0.85 5.31 7.69
CA ASP A 281 -0.56 6.52 6.92
C ASP A 281 -1.30 6.44 5.58
N PRO A 282 -2.51 7.03 5.48
CA PRO A 282 -3.30 6.95 4.27
C PRO A 282 -2.70 7.79 3.13
N VAL A 283 -2.92 7.31 1.89
CA VAL A 283 -2.71 8.09 0.67
C VAL A 283 -4.07 8.62 0.22
N LEU A 284 -4.20 9.93 0.00
CA LEU A 284 -5.42 10.55 -0.50
C LEU A 284 -5.29 10.85 -1.99
N LEU A 285 -6.15 10.24 -2.81
CA LEU A 285 -6.20 10.44 -4.25
C LEU A 285 -7.48 11.17 -4.64
N GLY A 286 -7.33 12.38 -5.21
CA GLY A 286 -8.41 13.17 -5.80
C GLY A 286 -8.27 13.30 -7.33
N THR A 287 -7.42 12.49 -7.96
CA THR A 287 -7.10 12.54 -9.38
C THR A 287 -7.00 11.13 -9.96
N ASP A 288 -7.25 11.00 -11.25
CA ASP A 288 -7.02 9.78 -12.05
C ASP A 288 -5.90 9.96 -13.09
N ASP A 289 -5.23 11.13 -13.08
CA ASP A 289 -4.04 11.36 -13.89
C ASP A 289 -2.85 10.54 -13.34
N PRO A 290 -2.23 9.67 -14.15
CA PRO A 290 -1.17 8.79 -13.66
C PRO A 290 0.07 9.53 -13.15
N ASP A 291 0.43 10.69 -13.71
CA ASP A 291 1.60 11.47 -13.27
C ASP A 291 1.33 12.13 -11.91
N GLU A 292 0.11 12.65 -11.70
CA GLU A 292 -0.31 13.19 -10.42
C GLU A 292 -0.40 12.09 -9.36
N VAL A 293 -1.01 10.94 -9.68
CA VAL A 293 -1.05 9.76 -8.80
C VAL A 293 0.37 9.37 -8.38
N ARG A 294 1.31 9.31 -9.31
CA ARG A 294 2.72 9.03 -9.00
C ARG A 294 3.33 10.07 -8.08
N SER A 295 3.08 11.35 -8.33
CA SER A 295 3.59 12.45 -7.49
C SER A 295 3.10 12.33 -6.04
N ILE A 296 1.83 11.98 -5.83
CA ILE A 296 1.24 11.77 -4.51
C ILE A 296 1.94 10.60 -3.79
N PHE A 297 2.13 9.46 -4.46
CA PHE A 297 2.82 8.31 -3.85
C PHE A 297 4.30 8.59 -3.57
N LEU A 298 4.97 9.39 -4.39
CA LEU A 298 6.33 9.84 -4.11
C LEU A 298 6.38 10.72 -2.86
N THR A 299 5.47 11.68 -2.73
CA THR A 299 5.38 12.54 -1.54
C THR A 299 5.15 11.71 -0.28
N TRP A 300 4.18 10.77 -0.32
CA TRP A 300 3.91 9.84 0.76
C TRP A 300 5.15 9.00 1.16
N ALA A 301 5.92 8.51 0.17
CA ALA A 301 7.12 7.74 0.44
C ALA A 301 8.22 8.59 1.08
N PHE A 302 8.43 9.84 0.61
CA PHE A 302 9.40 10.76 1.19
C PHE A 302 9.04 11.16 2.63
N GLU A 303 7.76 11.39 2.92
CA GLU A 303 7.30 11.68 4.29
C GLU A 303 7.62 10.52 5.24
N ARG A 304 7.36 9.29 4.83
CA ARG A 304 7.71 8.09 5.59
C ARG A 304 9.21 7.95 5.80
N GLU A 305 10.02 8.21 4.77
CA GLU A 305 11.47 8.16 4.87
C GLU A 305 12.01 9.20 5.87
N ALA A 306 11.44 10.41 5.85
CA ALA A 306 11.81 11.48 6.77
C ALA A 306 11.52 11.09 8.24
N VAL A 307 10.37 10.47 8.53
CA VAL A 307 10.00 9.99 9.87
C VAL A 307 10.94 8.85 10.29
N ALA A 308 11.18 7.86 9.43
CA ALA A 308 12.08 6.74 9.71
C ALA A 308 13.53 7.19 9.95
N GLY A 309 13.97 8.28 9.30
CA GLY A 309 15.28 8.89 9.50
C GLY A 309 15.43 9.63 10.85
N GLN A 310 14.34 10.15 11.40
CA GLN A 310 14.34 10.82 12.70
C GLN A 310 14.45 9.84 13.89
N GLU A 311 13.84 8.66 13.78
CA GLU A 311 13.91 7.61 14.81
C GLU A 311 15.32 7.02 14.99
N LEU A 312 16.23 7.25 14.04
CA LEU A 312 17.62 6.75 14.07
C LEU A 312 18.64 7.73 14.66
N ARG A 313 18.23 8.92 15.15
CA ARG A 313 19.16 9.80 15.86
C ARG A 313 19.32 9.29 17.28
N PRO A 314 20.47 8.69 17.65
CA PRO A 314 20.73 8.38 19.06
C PRO A 314 20.74 9.70 19.84
N TRP A 315 20.21 9.67 21.04
CA TRP A 315 20.29 10.77 22.01
C TRP A 315 21.76 11.23 22.14
N ALA A 316 22.05 12.47 21.72
CA ALA A 316 23.34 13.12 21.94
C ALA A 316 23.42 13.61 23.37
#